data_2a677e1f1e14df6a0d7db8b35dba4ed3
#
_entry.id   2a677e1f1e14df6a0d7db8b35dba4ed3
#
_cell.length_a   1.000
_cell.length_b   1.000
_cell.length_c   1.000
_cell.angle_alpha   90.00
_cell.angle_beta   90.00
_cell.angle_gamma   90.00
#
_symmetry.space_group_name_H-M   'P 1'
#
loop_
_entity.id
_entity.type
_entity.pdbx_description
1 polymer ?
#
loop_
_entity_poly.entity_id
_entity_poly.type
_entity_poly.pdbx_seq_one_letter_code
_entity_poly.pdbx_strand_id
1 'polypeptide(L)'
;MKFTLHDLRLQRIGEPPKSLESMAPVDYIHLTAQLQLEFAGKIIQMIDGDGRWVGVHRFAEKICALRDWLAVPHERDQMIIDTHAIGGYGMRFRLADGGVVVTVRKNEDRSSEQLREVLETEAVLDALRAFKHQLRSELTSRVSPAAANRTWSKCFNFDVDADPFV
;
A
#
# COMPACT_ATOMS: atom_id res chain seq x y z
N MET A 1 7.37 -2.82 -11.12
CA MET A 1 6.50 -3.03 -9.93
C MET A 1 5.24 -2.19 -10.08
N LYS A 2 4.05 -2.73 -9.75
CA LYS A 2 2.79 -1.98 -9.81
C LYS A 2 1.85 -2.50 -8.74
N PHE A 3 1.25 -1.59 -7.96
CA PHE A 3 0.15 -1.90 -7.05
C PHE A 3 -1.18 -1.58 -7.72
N THR A 4 -2.18 -2.43 -7.53
CA THR A 4 -3.53 -2.22 -8.04
C THR A 4 -4.55 -2.53 -6.95
N LEU A 5 -5.41 -1.56 -6.64
CA LEU A 5 -6.51 -1.71 -5.71
C LEU A 5 -7.75 -2.24 -6.45
N HIS A 6 -8.41 -3.20 -5.85
CA HIS A 6 -9.70 -3.70 -6.30
C HIS A 6 -10.67 -3.73 -5.13
N ASP A 7 -11.96 -3.61 -5.43
CA ASP A 7 -13.07 -3.84 -4.52
C ASP A 7 -12.93 -3.12 -3.16
N LEU A 8 -12.67 -1.82 -3.21
CA LEU A 8 -12.53 -0.98 -2.03
C LEU A 8 -13.86 -0.92 -1.25
N ARG A 9 -13.84 -1.20 0.06
CA ARG A 9 -15.02 -1.28 0.91
C ARG A 9 -14.73 -0.98 2.38
N LEU A 10 -15.77 -0.81 3.17
CA LEU A 10 -15.68 -0.73 4.63
C LEU A 10 -15.85 -2.11 5.25
N GLN A 11 -14.91 -2.53 6.07
CA GLN A 11 -14.94 -3.81 6.79
C GLN A 11 -14.62 -3.59 8.27
N ARG A 12 -15.62 -3.72 9.12
CA ARG A 12 -15.45 -3.78 10.58
C ARG A 12 -15.42 -5.22 11.04
N ILE A 13 -14.64 -5.51 12.07
CA ILE A 13 -14.56 -6.85 12.66
C ILE A 13 -15.94 -7.27 13.15
N GLY A 14 -16.41 -8.44 12.71
CA GLY A 14 -17.72 -8.98 13.11
C GLY A 14 -18.93 -8.38 12.40
N GLU A 15 -18.75 -7.42 11.49
CA GLU A 15 -19.83 -6.86 10.69
C GLU A 15 -19.72 -7.28 9.21
N PRO A 16 -20.83 -7.36 8.48
CA PRO A 16 -20.77 -7.54 7.04
C PRO A 16 -20.13 -6.32 6.38
N PRO A 17 -19.45 -6.50 5.24
CA PRO A 17 -18.85 -5.38 4.51
C PRO A 17 -19.92 -4.37 4.08
N LYS A 18 -19.59 -3.09 4.18
CA LYS A 18 -20.45 -1.96 3.80
C LYS A 18 -19.91 -1.25 2.57
N SER A 19 -20.81 -0.65 1.82
CA SER A 19 -20.48 0.18 0.68
C SER A 19 -19.76 1.48 1.13
N LEU A 20 -18.88 1.99 0.26
CA LEU A 20 -18.16 3.25 0.49
C LEU A 20 -19.08 4.48 0.55
N GLU A 21 -20.22 4.45 -0.13
CA GLU A 21 -21.18 5.55 -0.14
C GLU A 21 -21.74 5.85 1.27
N SER A 22 -21.68 4.86 2.17
CA SER A 22 -22.07 5.00 3.58
C SER A 22 -20.92 5.44 4.51
N MET A 23 -19.74 5.73 3.97
CA MET A 23 -18.55 6.03 4.75
C MET A 23 -18.65 7.36 5.49
N ALA A 24 -18.49 7.32 6.82
CA ALA A 24 -18.29 8.50 7.64
C ALA A 24 -16.79 8.88 7.73
N PRO A 25 -16.46 10.15 8.05
CA PRO A 25 -15.06 10.58 8.14
C PRO A 25 -14.18 9.79 9.13
N VAL A 26 -14.79 9.14 10.12
CA VAL A 26 -14.08 8.32 11.12
C VAL A 26 -13.81 6.89 10.67
N ASP A 27 -14.41 6.45 9.58
CA ASP A 27 -14.37 5.05 9.14
C ASP A 27 -13.09 4.69 8.35
N TYR A 28 -12.17 5.65 8.13
CA TYR A 28 -10.94 5.42 7.35
C TYR A 28 -10.10 4.23 7.85
N ILE A 29 -10.13 3.92 9.16
CA ILE A 29 -9.43 2.78 9.75
C ILE A 29 -10.03 1.42 9.35
N HIS A 30 -11.27 1.42 8.89
CA HIS A 30 -12.01 0.25 8.44
C HIS A 30 -11.99 0.08 6.92
N LEU A 31 -11.29 0.99 6.22
CA LEU A 31 -11.16 0.92 4.78
C LEU A 31 -10.25 -0.24 4.40
N THR A 32 -10.79 -1.18 3.63
CA THR A 32 -10.07 -2.35 3.13
C THR A 32 -10.20 -2.49 1.62
N ALA A 33 -9.24 -3.15 1.00
CA ALA A 33 -9.24 -3.42 -0.43
C ALA A 33 -8.61 -4.79 -0.73
N GLN A 34 -8.92 -5.34 -1.88
CA GLN A 34 -8.06 -6.35 -2.48
C GLN A 34 -6.87 -5.63 -3.13
N LEU A 35 -5.67 -6.02 -2.78
CA LEU A 35 -4.46 -5.44 -3.32
C LEU A 35 -3.71 -6.47 -4.16
N GLN A 36 -3.42 -6.10 -5.40
CA GLN A 36 -2.54 -6.87 -6.28
C GLN A 36 -1.20 -6.18 -6.41
N LEU A 37 -0.13 -6.98 -6.41
CA LEU A 37 1.21 -6.55 -6.76
C LEU A 37 1.63 -7.25 -8.05
N GLU A 38 1.86 -6.50 -9.10
CA GLU A 38 2.56 -6.97 -10.30
C GLU A 38 4.06 -6.73 -10.10
N PHE A 39 4.82 -7.83 -10.04
CA PHE A 39 6.25 -7.79 -9.75
C PHE A 39 6.97 -8.97 -10.39
N ALA A 40 8.14 -8.72 -11.01
CA ALA A 40 8.95 -9.77 -11.67
C ALA A 40 8.14 -10.64 -12.65
N GLY A 41 7.22 -10.01 -13.41
CA GLY A 41 6.36 -10.70 -14.39
C GLY A 41 5.25 -11.57 -13.78
N LYS A 42 5.05 -11.54 -12.45
CA LYS A 42 3.99 -12.26 -11.75
C LYS A 42 2.98 -11.32 -11.14
N ILE A 43 1.73 -11.78 -11.03
CA ILE A 43 0.66 -11.10 -10.30
C ILE A 43 0.48 -11.81 -8.96
N ILE A 44 0.67 -11.06 -7.87
CA ILE A 44 0.58 -11.54 -6.52
C ILE A 44 -0.66 -10.92 -5.88
N GLN A 45 -1.58 -11.75 -5.39
CA GLN A 45 -2.68 -11.30 -4.54
C GLN A 45 -2.13 -11.09 -3.14
N MET A 46 -2.12 -9.86 -2.70
CA MET A 46 -1.75 -9.52 -1.34
C MET A 46 -2.99 -9.71 -0.46
N ILE A 47 -2.94 -10.72 0.39
CA ILE A 47 -4.03 -11.12 1.28
C ILE A 47 -3.61 -10.90 2.73
N ASP A 48 -4.52 -10.47 3.59
CA ASP A 48 -4.27 -10.44 5.03
C ASP A 48 -4.48 -11.83 5.67
N GLY A 49 -4.19 -11.97 6.96
CA GLY A 49 -4.27 -13.24 7.68
C GLY A 49 -5.65 -13.90 7.66
N ASP A 50 -6.72 -13.15 7.37
CA ASP A 50 -8.09 -13.63 7.20
C ASP A 50 -8.43 -13.94 5.72
N GLY A 51 -7.46 -13.81 4.85
CA GLY A 51 -7.45 -14.44 3.54
C GLY A 51 -7.76 -13.55 2.34
N ARG A 52 -8.14 -12.27 2.41
CA ARG A 52 -8.50 -11.54 1.17
C ARG A 52 -8.34 -10.01 1.17
N TRP A 53 -8.30 -9.33 2.31
CA TRP A 53 -8.47 -7.88 2.37
C TRP A 53 -7.31 -7.22 3.10
N VAL A 54 -6.80 -6.15 2.53
CA VAL A 54 -5.69 -5.36 3.09
C VAL A 54 -6.26 -4.08 3.68
N GLY A 55 -5.88 -3.76 4.91
CA GLY A 55 -6.20 -2.47 5.52
C GLY A 55 -5.49 -1.33 4.79
N VAL A 56 -6.26 -0.51 4.06
CA VAL A 56 -5.71 0.54 3.18
C VAL A 56 -4.92 1.58 3.96
N HIS A 57 -5.40 1.99 5.14
CA HIS A 57 -4.70 2.95 5.99
C HIS A 57 -3.29 2.45 6.36
N ARG A 58 -3.18 1.22 6.85
CA ARG A 58 -1.89 0.63 7.23
C ARG A 58 -0.94 0.47 6.04
N PHE A 59 -1.47 0.11 4.89
CA PHE A 59 -0.67 0.01 3.68
C PHE A 59 -0.17 1.39 3.24
N ALA A 60 -1.02 2.42 3.26
CA ALA A 60 -0.64 3.79 2.95
C ALA A 60 0.46 4.33 3.89
N GLU A 61 0.39 4.04 5.20
CA GLU A 61 1.46 4.39 6.16
C GLU A 61 2.81 3.75 5.76
N LYS A 62 2.81 2.49 5.35
CA LYS A 62 4.03 1.79 4.92
C LYS A 62 4.59 2.35 3.61
N ILE A 63 3.71 2.74 2.68
CA ILE A 63 4.10 3.43 1.44
C ILE A 63 4.74 4.78 1.73
N CYS A 64 4.18 5.57 2.64
CA CYS A 64 4.78 6.84 3.06
C CYS A 64 6.16 6.63 3.68
N ALA A 65 6.28 5.67 4.59
CA ALA A 65 7.56 5.34 5.20
C ALA A 65 8.61 4.86 4.18
N LEU A 66 8.21 4.09 3.16
CA LEU A 66 9.10 3.67 2.07
C LEU A 66 9.56 4.86 1.23
N ARG A 67 8.64 5.77 0.88
CA ARG A 67 8.98 7.01 0.16
C ARG A 67 10.02 7.82 0.94
N ASP A 68 9.76 8.05 2.23
CA ASP A 68 10.62 8.86 3.08
C ASP A 68 12.01 8.21 3.23
N TRP A 69 12.03 6.88 3.33
CA TRP A 69 13.28 6.12 3.33
C TRP A 69 14.04 6.24 2.01
N LEU A 70 13.38 6.29 0.86
CA LEU A 70 14.02 6.48 -0.45
C LEU A 70 14.51 7.93 -0.67
N ALA A 71 13.90 8.91 -0.01
CA ALA A 71 14.20 10.33 -0.20
C ALA A 71 15.39 10.83 0.62
N VAL A 72 15.78 10.14 1.71
CA VAL A 72 16.83 10.62 2.63
C VAL A 72 18.04 9.68 2.64
N PRO A 73 19.29 10.16 2.55
CA PRO A 73 20.50 9.34 2.71
C PRO A 73 20.50 8.62 4.08
N HIS A 74 20.67 7.32 4.11
CA HIS A 74 20.30 6.49 5.26
C HIS A 74 21.47 5.96 6.05
N GLU A 75 21.26 5.90 7.37
CA GLU A 75 21.99 5.02 8.29
C GLU A 75 21.55 3.54 8.15
N ARG A 76 20.45 3.25 7.47
CA ARG A 76 19.90 1.90 7.27
C ARG A 76 19.85 1.55 5.80
N ASP A 77 20.53 0.49 5.42
CA ASP A 77 20.60 -0.03 4.03
C ASP A 77 19.37 -0.78 3.57
N GLN A 78 18.40 -1.01 4.45
CA GLN A 78 17.19 -1.74 4.09
C GLN A 78 15.95 -1.23 4.80
N MET A 79 14.82 -1.34 4.11
CA MET A 79 13.50 -1.19 4.66
C MET A 79 12.69 -2.47 4.46
N ILE A 80 11.97 -2.87 5.49
CA ILE A 80 11.08 -4.03 5.46
C ILE A 80 9.65 -3.53 5.62
N ILE A 81 8.82 -3.83 4.64
CA ILE A 81 7.38 -3.74 4.77
C ILE A 81 6.91 -5.10 5.25
N ASP A 82 6.70 -5.21 6.55
CA ASP A 82 6.25 -6.45 7.18
C ASP A 82 4.75 -6.66 6.90
N THR A 83 4.42 -7.89 6.61
CA THR A 83 3.17 -8.31 5.99
C THR A 83 2.10 -8.80 6.96
N HIS A 84 2.37 -8.86 8.25
CA HIS A 84 1.26 -8.95 9.21
C HIS A 84 0.26 -7.79 9.04
N ALA A 85 0.70 -6.71 8.41
CA ALA A 85 -0.16 -5.59 8.03
C ALA A 85 -0.70 -5.66 6.59
N ILE A 86 -0.20 -6.57 5.74
CA ILE A 86 -0.49 -6.60 4.29
C ILE A 86 -0.80 -8.00 3.77
N GLY A 87 -1.02 -8.99 4.66
CA GLY A 87 -1.50 -10.28 4.26
C GLY A 87 -0.48 -11.26 3.72
N GLY A 88 0.23 -11.91 4.58
CA GLY A 88 0.98 -13.12 4.27
C GLY A 88 2.20 -12.93 3.35
N TYR A 89 2.47 -11.72 2.82
CA TYR A 89 3.65 -11.43 1.99
C TYR A 89 4.56 -10.39 2.63
N GLY A 90 5.88 -10.63 2.64
CA GLY A 90 6.93 -9.69 3.02
C GLY A 90 7.54 -9.02 1.80
N MET A 91 7.69 -7.70 1.86
CA MET A 91 8.50 -6.95 0.91
C MET A 91 9.71 -6.38 1.63
N ARG A 92 10.89 -6.63 1.07
CA ARG A 92 12.15 -6.05 1.53
C ARG A 92 12.70 -5.17 0.43
N PHE A 93 13.08 -3.97 0.80
CA PHE A 93 13.74 -2.99 -0.05
C PHE A 93 15.15 -2.76 0.48
N ARG A 94 16.15 -2.83 -0.37
CA ARG A 94 17.54 -2.59 -0.03
C ARG A 94 18.17 -1.71 -1.09
N LEU A 95 18.82 -0.63 -0.67
CA LEU A 95 19.61 0.19 -1.58
C LEU A 95 20.80 -0.62 -2.13
N ALA A 96 21.08 -0.45 -3.40
CA ALA A 96 22.20 -1.05 -4.10
C ALA A 96 22.73 -0.08 -5.16
N ASP A 97 23.93 -0.33 -5.65
CA ASP A 97 24.48 0.45 -6.75
C ASP A 97 23.53 0.35 -7.96
N GLY A 98 23.00 1.49 -8.38
CA GLY A 98 22.09 1.60 -9.52
C GLY A 98 20.59 1.44 -9.21
N GLY A 99 20.18 1.34 -7.93
CA GLY A 99 18.75 1.32 -7.62
C GLY A 99 18.38 0.64 -6.30
N VAL A 100 17.21 0.03 -6.31
CA VAL A 100 16.61 -0.63 -5.14
C VAL A 100 16.40 -2.12 -5.45
N VAL A 101 17.02 -2.98 -4.67
CA VAL A 101 16.73 -4.42 -4.69
C VAL A 101 15.43 -4.65 -3.94
N VAL A 102 14.40 -5.06 -4.67
CA VAL A 102 13.11 -5.43 -4.11
C VAL A 102 13.03 -6.96 -4.02
N THR A 103 12.66 -7.47 -2.86
CA THR A 103 12.44 -8.90 -2.64
C THR A 103 11.03 -9.09 -2.07
N VAL A 104 10.25 -9.95 -2.70
CA VAL A 104 8.89 -10.31 -2.26
C VAL A 104 8.86 -11.80 -1.94
N ARG A 105 8.32 -12.17 -0.79
CA ARG A 105 8.17 -13.57 -0.38
C ARG A 105 6.87 -13.78 0.38
N LYS A 106 6.33 -15.00 0.35
CA LYS A 106 5.24 -15.41 1.22
C LYS A 106 5.77 -15.71 2.63
N ASN A 107 5.13 -15.19 3.68
CA ASN A 107 5.67 -15.27 5.05
C ASN A 107 5.52 -16.64 5.70
N GLU A 108 4.46 -17.37 5.38
CA GLU A 108 4.10 -18.62 6.03
C GLU A 108 5.00 -19.81 5.64
N ASP A 109 5.70 -19.67 4.54
CA ASP A 109 6.55 -20.73 4.02
C ASP A 109 7.98 -20.21 3.79
N ARG A 110 8.92 -20.60 4.67
CA ARG A 110 10.34 -20.27 4.54
C ARG A 110 10.98 -20.86 3.29
N SER A 111 10.35 -21.89 2.70
CA SER A 111 10.76 -22.53 1.45
C SER A 111 10.14 -21.89 0.22
N SER A 112 9.21 -20.92 0.38
CA SER A 112 8.53 -20.28 -0.74
C SER A 112 9.49 -19.51 -1.64
N GLU A 113 9.21 -19.56 -2.92
CA GLU A 113 9.93 -18.81 -3.95
C GLU A 113 10.03 -17.32 -3.57
N GLN A 114 11.26 -16.81 -3.52
CA GLN A 114 11.51 -15.39 -3.36
C GLN A 114 11.58 -14.76 -4.75
N LEU A 115 10.67 -13.85 -5.03
CA LEU A 115 10.79 -13.00 -6.21
C LEU A 115 11.73 -11.86 -5.88
N ARG A 116 12.71 -11.63 -6.73
CA ARG A 116 13.71 -10.57 -6.53
C ARG A 116 13.98 -9.85 -7.84
N GLU A 117 14.03 -8.54 -7.77
CA GLU A 117 14.32 -7.66 -8.90
C GLU A 117 15.10 -6.43 -8.43
N VAL A 118 15.94 -5.89 -9.31
CA VAL A 118 16.58 -4.58 -9.09
C VAL A 118 15.80 -3.57 -9.90
N LEU A 119 15.25 -2.57 -9.23
CA LEU A 119 14.45 -1.52 -9.84
C LEU A 119 15.18 -0.18 -9.69
N GLU A 120 15.06 0.69 -10.68
CA GLU A 120 15.43 2.09 -10.50
C GLU A 120 14.59 2.71 -9.38
N THR A 121 15.19 3.59 -8.59
CA THR A 121 14.51 4.26 -7.47
C THR A 121 13.24 4.96 -7.95
N GLU A 122 13.31 5.62 -9.10
CA GLU A 122 12.16 6.31 -9.70
C GLU A 122 11.03 5.35 -10.09
N ALA A 123 11.35 4.16 -10.58
CA ALA A 123 10.33 3.14 -10.87
C ALA A 123 9.59 2.67 -9.61
N VAL A 124 10.26 2.64 -8.46
CA VAL A 124 9.60 2.36 -7.17
C VAL A 124 8.71 3.54 -6.78
N LEU A 125 9.21 4.77 -6.85
CA LEU A 125 8.44 5.98 -6.55
C LEU A 125 7.20 6.10 -7.45
N ASP A 126 7.31 5.81 -8.73
CA ASP A 126 6.18 5.81 -9.67
C ASP A 126 5.11 4.80 -9.28
N ALA A 127 5.50 3.62 -8.81
CA ALA A 127 4.54 2.64 -8.32
C ALA A 127 3.77 3.15 -7.07
N LEU A 128 4.46 3.87 -6.18
CA LEU A 128 3.82 4.49 -5.01
C LEU A 128 2.88 5.64 -5.42
N ARG A 129 3.29 6.48 -6.37
CA ARG A 129 2.45 7.55 -6.95
C ARG A 129 1.20 6.97 -7.58
N ALA A 130 1.35 5.94 -8.42
CA ALA A 130 0.23 5.28 -9.09
C ALA A 130 -0.79 4.71 -8.10
N PHE A 131 -0.33 4.05 -7.02
CA PHE A 131 -1.21 3.59 -5.94
C PHE A 131 -1.97 4.75 -5.30
N LYS A 132 -1.27 5.83 -4.96
CA LYS A 132 -1.85 7.02 -4.35
C LYS A 132 -2.92 7.64 -5.24
N HIS A 133 -2.64 7.81 -6.54
CA HIS A 133 -3.60 8.34 -7.51
C HIS A 133 -4.84 7.45 -7.65
N GLN A 134 -4.66 6.13 -7.70
CA GLN A 134 -5.79 5.20 -7.76
C GLN A 134 -6.67 5.33 -6.52
N LEU A 135 -6.08 5.31 -5.32
CA LEU A 135 -6.84 5.47 -4.07
C LEU A 135 -7.59 6.81 -4.02
N ARG A 136 -6.95 7.90 -4.45
CA ARG A 136 -7.61 9.22 -4.53
C ARG A 136 -8.81 9.19 -5.46
N SER A 137 -8.66 8.61 -6.65
CA SER A 137 -9.74 8.50 -7.62
C SER A 137 -10.92 7.70 -7.07
N GLU A 138 -10.67 6.56 -6.44
CA GLU A 138 -11.72 5.74 -5.81
C GLU A 138 -12.45 6.49 -4.70
N LEU A 139 -11.73 7.17 -3.82
CA LEU A 139 -12.33 7.94 -2.74
C LEU A 139 -13.16 9.10 -3.26
N THR A 140 -12.63 9.90 -4.19
CA THR A 140 -13.35 11.10 -4.69
C THR A 140 -14.57 10.75 -5.53
N SER A 141 -14.61 9.59 -6.16
CA SER A 141 -15.75 9.15 -6.98
C SER A 141 -16.88 8.50 -6.19
N ARG A 142 -16.61 7.96 -4.99
CA ARG A 142 -17.54 7.11 -4.27
C ARG A 142 -17.87 7.56 -2.85
N VAL A 143 -17.15 8.50 -2.31
CA VAL A 143 -17.26 8.92 -0.91
C VAL A 143 -17.56 10.42 -0.85
N SER A 144 -18.27 10.85 0.21
CA SER A 144 -18.50 12.28 0.41
C SER A 144 -17.19 13.07 0.53
N PRO A 145 -17.13 14.33 0.07
CA PRO A 145 -15.90 15.11 0.14
C PRO A 145 -15.27 15.18 1.53
N ALA A 146 -16.09 15.30 2.58
CA ALA A 146 -15.61 15.35 3.96
C ALA A 146 -14.95 14.02 4.40
N ALA A 147 -15.54 12.88 4.03
CA ALA A 147 -14.98 11.56 4.35
C ALA A 147 -13.74 11.27 3.49
N ALA A 148 -13.76 11.63 2.19
CA ALA A 148 -12.61 11.48 1.31
C ALA A 148 -11.40 12.29 1.81
N ASN A 149 -11.59 13.57 2.13
CA ASN A 149 -10.54 14.44 2.66
C ASN A 149 -9.97 13.94 3.98
N ARG A 150 -10.83 13.50 4.90
CA ARG A 150 -10.39 12.94 6.18
C ARG A 150 -9.58 11.66 5.99
N THR A 151 -10.06 10.76 5.14
CA THR A 151 -9.36 9.50 4.83
C THR A 151 -8.01 9.79 4.20
N TRP A 152 -7.96 10.69 3.22
CA TRP A 152 -6.73 11.09 2.55
C TRP A 152 -5.70 11.65 3.52
N SER A 153 -6.07 12.65 4.32
CA SER A 153 -5.21 13.25 5.34
C SER A 153 -4.67 12.21 6.34
N LYS A 154 -5.49 11.24 6.74
CA LYS A 154 -5.07 10.20 7.69
C LYS A 154 -4.19 9.12 7.06
N CYS A 155 -4.47 8.73 5.81
CA CYS A 155 -3.67 7.74 5.11
C CYS A 155 -2.26 8.25 4.75
N PHE A 156 -2.14 9.53 4.43
CA PHE A 156 -0.90 10.08 3.90
C PHE A 156 -0.24 11.14 4.78
N ASN A 157 -0.86 11.50 5.89
CA ASN A 157 -0.35 12.49 6.86
C ASN A 157 -0.09 13.89 6.23
N PHE A 158 -0.84 14.25 5.16
CA PHE A 158 -0.65 15.47 4.39
C PHE A 158 -1.90 16.31 4.33
N ASP A 159 -1.68 17.61 4.13
CA ASP A 159 -2.73 18.49 3.68
C ASP A 159 -3.30 18.00 2.35
N VAL A 160 -4.62 18.05 2.20
CA VAL A 160 -5.33 17.48 1.05
C VAL A 160 -4.85 18.06 -0.28
N ASP A 161 -4.41 19.33 -0.23
CA ASP A 161 -3.98 20.09 -1.40
C ASP A 161 -2.47 19.93 -1.71
N ALA A 162 -1.68 19.41 -0.78
CA ALA A 162 -0.27 19.16 -1.00
C ALA A 162 -0.06 17.71 -1.50
N ASP A 163 0.33 17.54 -2.74
CA ASP A 163 0.80 16.25 -3.23
C ASP A 163 2.31 16.14 -3.06
N PRO A 164 2.80 15.39 -2.06
CA PRO A 164 4.23 15.26 -1.79
C PRO A 164 4.97 14.41 -2.83
N PHE A 165 4.25 13.86 -3.81
CA PHE A 165 4.82 13.14 -4.94
C PHE A 165 4.84 13.98 -6.24
N VAL A 166 4.48 15.27 -6.16
CA VAL A 166 4.67 16.23 -7.25
C VAL A 166 6.01 16.91 -7.13
#